data_f0721c0d3a3538d02e309148c840f902
#
_entry.id   f0721c0d3a3538d02e309148c840f902
#
_cell.length_a   1.000
_cell.length_b   1.000
_cell.length_c   1.000
_cell.angle_alpha   90.00
_cell.angle_beta   90.00
_cell.angle_gamma   90.00
#
_symmetry.space_group_name_H-M   'P 1'
#
loop_
_entity.id
_entity.type
_entity.pdbx_description
1 polymer ?
#
loop_
_entity_poly.entity_id
_entity_poly.type
_entity_poly.pdbx_seq_one_letter_code
_entity_poly.pdbx_strand_id
1 'polypeptide(L)'
;MIDALKQIHLELNDDLREFASSYALGALPAEESAAYEAHLQGCEVCRAEVASFREVTGAIGSTADPEIPRGQLRERLMTSISTAVQPPAGHAPGIMYDKDGVLIARSQAMKWGPGQLPGLFLKVLFNDTQRGYTTALVRMTAGTHYPSHKHAGVEELFLLEGDLSVDELSMKPGDYCRGETGSIHGEIYTNGGCLFMVSSSHQDEILA
;
A
#
# COMPACT_ATOMS: atom_id res chain seq x y z
N MET A 1 -11.42 -30.99 2.81
CA MET A 1 -11.15 -29.71 2.13
C MET A 1 -10.12 -28.85 2.87
N ILE A 2 -10.26 -28.62 4.17
CA ILE A 2 -9.29 -27.84 4.98
C ILE A 2 -7.84 -28.36 4.89
N ASP A 3 -7.64 -29.66 4.70
CA ASP A 3 -6.29 -30.23 4.54
C ASP A 3 -5.58 -29.76 3.27
N ALA A 4 -6.30 -29.46 2.21
CA ALA A 4 -5.72 -28.90 0.98
C ALA A 4 -5.15 -27.49 1.22
N LEU A 5 -5.68 -26.73 2.17
CA LEU A 5 -5.25 -25.37 2.49
C LEU A 5 -3.92 -25.31 3.26
N LYS A 6 -3.37 -26.46 3.65
CA LYS A 6 -2.06 -26.53 4.33
C LYS A 6 -0.87 -26.45 3.36
N GLN A 7 -1.13 -26.47 2.05
CA GLN A 7 -0.11 -26.46 1.01
C GLN A 7 -0.22 -25.21 0.14
N ILE A 8 0.92 -24.73 -0.35
CA ILE A 8 0.96 -23.68 -1.39
C ILE A 8 0.70 -24.37 -2.72
N HIS A 9 -0.22 -23.82 -3.51
CA HIS A 9 -0.62 -24.36 -4.79
C HIS A 9 0.17 -23.68 -5.92
N LEU A 10 0.60 -24.46 -6.90
CA LEU A 10 1.19 -23.96 -8.15
C LEU A 10 0.13 -23.81 -9.25
N GLU A 11 -0.92 -24.61 -9.17
CA GLU A 11 -2.06 -24.63 -10.09
C GLU A 11 -3.37 -24.80 -9.33
N LEU A 12 -4.45 -24.30 -9.89
CA LEU A 12 -5.80 -24.45 -9.34
C LEU A 12 -6.48 -25.67 -9.93
N ASN A 13 -7.08 -26.46 -9.06
CA ASN A 13 -8.06 -27.47 -9.45
C ASN A 13 -9.49 -26.94 -9.22
N ASP A 14 -10.50 -27.70 -9.66
CA ASP A 14 -11.90 -27.29 -9.54
C ASP A 14 -12.36 -27.09 -8.10
N ASP A 15 -11.88 -27.93 -7.17
CA ASP A 15 -12.20 -27.81 -5.73
C ASP A 15 -11.69 -26.50 -5.14
N LEU A 16 -10.46 -26.08 -5.50
CA LEU A 16 -9.88 -24.82 -5.04
C LEU A 16 -10.60 -23.61 -5.64
N ARG A 17 -11.09 -23.71 -6.88
CA ARG A 17 -11.88 -22.66 -7.51
C ARG A 17 -13.25 -22.54 -6.86
N GLU A 18 -13.92 -23.66 -6.59
CA GLU A 18 -15.18 -23.68 -5.85
C GLU A 18 -15.02 -23.04 -4.47
N PHE A 19 -13.92 -23.35 -3.78
CA PHE A 19 -13.62 -22.79 -2.48
C PHE A 19 -13.36 -21.26 -2.57
N ALA A 20 -12.60 -20.82 -3.56
CA ALA A 20 -12.32 -19.40 -3.79
C ALA A 20 -13.59 -18.61 -4.13
N SER A 21 -14.48 -19.17 -4.96
CA SER A 21 -15.76 -18.55 -5.31
C SER A 21 -16.69 -18.44 -4.11
N SER A 22 -16.80 -19.51 -3.32
CA SER A 22 -17.62 -19.53 -2.10
C SER A 22 -17.11 -18.52 -1.06
N TYR A 23 -15.78 -18.40 -0.93
CA TYR A 23 -15.17 -17.39 -0.08
C TYR A 23 -15.45 -15.96 -0.57
N ALA A 24 -15.31 -15.70 -1.88
CA ALA A 24 -15.58 -14.39 -2.45
C ALA A 24 -17.04 -13.95 -2.31
N LEU A 25 -17.98 -14.91 -2.29
CA LEU A 25 -19.41 -14.69 -2.02
C LEU A 25 -19.75 -14.55 -0.53
N GLY A 26 -18.81 -14.80 0.37
CA GLY A 26 -19.09 -14.86 1.82
C GLY A 26 -19.93 -16.06 2.24
N ALA A 27 -19.95 -17.13 1.44
CA ALA A 27 -20.78 -18.32 1.63
C ALA A 27 -20.09 -19.43 2.45
N LEU A 28 -18.79 -19.27 2.79
CA LEU A 28 -18.08 -20.24 3.62
C LEU A 28 -18.48 -20.11 5.10
N PRO A 29 -18.57 -21.24 5.84
CA PRO A 29 -18.64 -21.22 7.29
C PRO A 29 -17.46 -20.45 7.91
N ALA A 30 -17.68 -19.85 9.08
CA ALA A 30 -16.68 -18.99 9.73
C ALA A 30 -15.32 -19.68 9.96
N GLU A 31 -15.32 -20.96 10.34
CA GLU A 31 -14.10 -21.74 10.55
C GLU A 31 -13.33 -21.97 9.24
N GLU A 32 -14.04 -22.29 8.16
CA GLU A 32 -13.44 -22.50 6.84
C GLU A 32 -12.93 -21.17 6.25
N SER A 33 -13.68 -20.08 6.45
CA SER A 33 -13.27 -18.74 6.04
C SER A 33 -11.95 -18.34 6.72
N ALA A 34 -11.85 -18.53 8.03
CA ALA A 34 -10.64 -18.21 8.79
C ALA A 34 -9.44 -19.07 8.35
N ALA A 35 -9.65 -20.37 8.09
CA ALA A 35 -8.61 -21.25 7.56
C ALA A 35 -8.14 -20.83 6.17
N TYR A 36 -9.07 -20.41 5.33
CA TYR A 36 -8.75 -19.93 3.98
C TYR A 36 -8.02 -18.57 4.00
N GLU A 37 -8.43 -17.65 4.87
CA GLU A 37 -7.73 -16.39 5.08
C GLU A 37 -6.26 -16.60 5.49
N ALA A 38 -6.01 -17.55 6.40
CA ALA A 38 -4.66 -17.91 6.80
C ALA A 38 -3.85 -18.49 5.61
N HIS A 39 -4.47 -19.35 4.77
CA HIS A 39 -3.86 -19.89 3.56
C HIS A 39 -3.52 -18.79 2.54
N LEU A 40 -4.41 -17.83 2.32
CA LEU A 40 -4.20 -16.72 1.39
C LEU A 40 -2.98 -15.86 1.75
N GLN A 41 -2.51 -15.85 2.99
CA GLN A 41 -1.27 -15.14 3.36
C GLN A 41 -0.04 -15.69 2.63
N GLY A 42 -0.02 -16.99 2.31
CA GLY A 42 1.12 -17.67 1.68
C GLY A 42 0.92 -18.07 0.23
N CYS A 43 -0.31 -18.17 -0.27
CA CYS A 43 -0.60 -18.72 -1.60
C CYS A 43 -1.03 -17.63 -2.60
N GLU A 44 -0.14 -17.28 -3.53
CA GLU A 44 -0.40 -16.26 -4.55
C GLU A 44 -1.46 -16.69 -5.56
N VAL A 45 -1.44 -17.96 -5.97
CA VAL A 45 -2.38 -18.52 -6.93
C VAL A 45 -3.81 -18.42 -6.42
N CYS A 46 -4.06 -18.79 -5.16
CA CYS A 46 -5.38 -18.66 -4.55
C CYS A 46 -5.79 -17.20 -4.32
N ARG A 47 -4.84 -16.31 -4.00
CA ARG A 47 -5.15 -14.86 -3.91
C ARG A 47 -5.61 -14.28 -5.25
N ALA A 48 -4.94 -14.63 -6.34
CA ALA A 48 -5.29 -14.17 -7.68
C ALA A 48 -6.70 -14.63 -8.08
N GLU A 49 -7.04 -15.89 -7.78
CA GLU A 49 -8.37 -16.43 -8.07
C GLU A 49 -9.47 -15.74 -7.26
N VAL A 50 -9.25 -15.54 -5.96
CA VAL A 50 -10.19 -14.78 -5.11
C VAL A 50 -10.37 -13.34 -5.62
N ALA A 51 -9.30 -12.68 -6.06
CA ALA A 51 -9.39 -11.35 -6.62
C ALA A 51 -10.27 -11.31 -7.87
N SER A 52 -10.10 -12.29 -8.78
CA SER A 52 -10.95 -12.44 -9.98
C SER A 52 -12.42 -12.63 -9.62
N PHE A 53 -12.75 -13.51 -8.67
CA PHE A 53 -14.13 -13.70 -8.23
C PHE A 53 -14.70 -12.45 -7.52
N ARG A 54 -13.90 -11.70 -6.79
CA ARG A 54 -14.35 -10.44 -6.16
C ARG A 54 -14.72 -9.36 -7.17
N GLU A 55 -14.05 -9.30 -8.32
CA GLU A 55 -14.44 -8.40 -9.41
C GLU A 55 -15.83 -8.76 -9.93
N VAL A 56 -16.09 -10.05 -10.15
CA VAL A 56 -17.40 -10.54 -10.60
C VAL A 56 -18.50 -10.28 -9.56
N THR A 57 -18.24 -10.59 -8.28
CA THR A 57 -19.22 -10.36 -7.20
C THR A 57 -19.48 -8.87 -6.99
N GLY A 58 -18.48 -8.01 -7.16
CA GLY A 58 -18.63 -6.56 -7.14
C GLY A 58 -19.52 -6.05 -8.29
N ALA A 59 -19.30 -6.58 -9.50
CA ALA A 59 -20.14 -6.25 -10.66
C ALA A 59 -21.60 -6.69 -10.45
N ILE A 60 -21.83 -7.89 -9.92
CA ILE A 60 -23.18 -8.36 -9.58
C ILE A 60 -23.80 -7.47 -8.49
N GLY A 61 -23.04 -7.13 -7.44
CA GLY A 61 -23.53 -6.25 -6.37
C GLY A 61 -23.94 -4.86 -6.87
N SER A 62 -23.27 -4.35 -7.92
CA SER A 62 -23.60 -3.05 -8.50
C SER A 62 -24.91 -3.03 -9.29
N THR A 63 -25.49 -4.20 -9.60
CA THR A 63 -26.79 -4.30 -10.27
C THR A 63 -27.98 -4.32 -9.31
N ALA A 64 -27.72 -4.41 -8.00
CA ALA A 64 -28.76 -4.36 -6.98
C ALA A 64 -29.34 -2.95 -6.87
N ASP A 65 -30.65 -2.86 -6.60
CA ASP A 65 -31.30 -1.57 -6.34
C ASP A 65 -30.66 -0.92 -5.10
N PRO A 66 -30.39 0.40 -5.15
CA PRO A 66 -29.83 1.10 -4.01
C PRO A 66 -30.75 1.05 -2.79
N GLU A 67 -30.29 0.47 -1.70
CA GLU A 67 -31.01 0.55 -0.42
C GLU A 67 -30.53 1.74 0.41
N ILE A 68 -31.50 2.47 0.96
CA ILE A 68 -31.20 3.56 1.89
C ILE A 68 -30.77 2.93 3.23
N PRO A 69 -29.56 3.17 3.70
CA PRO A 69 -29.11 2.67 4.99
C PRO A 69 -30.02 3.11 6.13
N ARG A 70 -30.21 2.24 7.12
CA ARG A 70 -30.99 2.59 8.32
C ARG A 70 -30.45 3.87 8.94
N GLY A 71 -31.37 4.74 9.40
CA GLY A 71 -31.00 5.97 10.08
C GLY A 71 -29.95 5.74 11.16
N GLN A 72 -29.02 6.68 11.32
CA GLN A 72 -27.88 6.64 12.25
C GLN A 72 -26.73 5.68 11.86
N LEU A 73 -26.78 4.93 10.73
CA LEU A 73 -25.64 4.10 10.33
C LEU A 73 -24.38 4.95 10.13
N ARG A 74 -24.52 6.10 9.48
CA ARG A 74 -23.42 7.04 9.27
C ARG A 74 -22.84 7.55 10.60
N GLU A 75 -23.68 7.94 11.53
CA GLU A 75 -23.26 8.42 12.85
C GLU A 75 -22.57 7.32 13.66
N ARG A 76 -23.12 6.09 13.64
CA ARG A 76 -22.50 4.93 14.29
C ARG A 76 -21.15 4.59 13.69
N LEU A 77 -21.00 4.63 12.37
CA LEU A 77 -19.72 4.39 11.69
C LEU A 77 -18.73 5.50 12.04
N MET A 78 -19.12 6.76 11.99
CA MET A 78 -18.25 7.88 12.36
C MET A 78 -17.83 7.82 13.82
N THR A 79 -18.73 7.44 14.72
CA THR A 79 -18.41 7.20 16.12
C THR A 79 -17.47 6.02 16.28
N SER A 80 -17.72 4.90 15.59
CA SER A 80 -16.83 3.73 15.64
C SER A 80 -15.42 4.04 15.11
N ILE A 81 -15.32 4.84 14.06
CA ILE A 81 -14.03 5.28 13.51
C ILE A 81 -13.31 6.22 14.48
N SER A 82 -14.04 7.13 15.13
CA SER A 82 -13.45 8.07 16.10
C SER A 82 -13.11 7.41 17.45
N THR A 83 -13.82 6.35 17.84
CA THR A 83 -13.57 5.57 19.07
C THR A 83 -12.69 4.35 18.84
N ALA A 84 -12.58 3.85 17.60
CA ALA A 84 -11.50 2.94 17.26
C ALA A 84 -10.22 3.67 17.67
N VAL A 85 -9.45 3.06 18.57
CA VAL A 85 -8.13 3.57 18.95
C VAL A 85 -7.33 3.66 17.66
N GLN A 86 -7.44 4.82 17.01
CA GLN A 86 -6.50 5.15 15.96
C GLN A 86 -5.15 5.15 16.64
N PRO A 87 -4.18 4.40 16.15
CA PRO A 87 -2.81 4.66 16.56
C PRO A 87 -2.63 6.18 16.45
N PRO A 88 -2.00 6.85 17.42
CA PRO A 88 -1.86 8.29 17.41
C PRO A 88 -1.52 8.74 16.00
N ALA A 89 -2.23 9.77 15.52
CA ALA A 89 -2.16 10.23 14.14
C ALA A 89 -0.69 10.36 13.74
N GLY A 90 -0.29 9.65 12.70
CA GLY A 90 1.09 9.62 12.23
C GLY A 90 1.79 8.25 12.31
N HIS A 91 1.17 7.23 12.90
CA HIS A 91 1.86 5.95 13.05
C HIS A 91 1.54 5.01 11.85
N ALA A 92 2.54 4.76 11.03
CA ALA A 92 2.51 3.65 10.07
C ALA A 92 2.40 2.30 10.81
N PRO A 93 1.74 1.28 10.22
CA PRO A 93 1.74 -0.07 10.79
C PRO A 93 3.19 -0.52 11.01
N GLY A 94 3.56 -0.85 12.23
CA GLY A 94 4.93 -1.31 12.55
C GLY A 94 5.69 -0.45 13.54
N ILE A 95 5.10 0.62 14.06
CA ILE A 95 5.70 1.38 15.14
C ILE A 95 5.54 0.63 16.44
N MET A 96 6.68 0.37 17.11
CA MET A 96 6.73 -0.42 18.32
C MET A 96 7.00 0.40 19.59
N TYR A 97 7.28 1.68 19.46
CA TYR A 97 7.63 2.50 20.60
C TYR A 97 7.32 3.97 20.33
N ASP A 98 6.52 4.55 21.21
CA ASP A 98 6.31 5.98 21.31
C ASP A 98 6.32 6.36 22.78
N LYS A 99 7.36 7.05 23.20
CA LYS A 99 7.49 7.57 24.55
C LYS A 99 8.13 8.95 24.51
N ASP A 100 7.51 9.91 25.17
CA ASP A 100 8.00 11.27 25.28
C ASP A 100 8.28 11.97 23.93
N GLY A 101 7.47 11.64 22.89
CA GLY A 101 7.63 12.19 21.53
C GLY A 101 8.74 11.52 20.70
N VAL A 102 9.32 10.43 21.19
CA VAL A 102 10.30 9.62 20.45
C VAL A 102 9.61 8.40 19.87
N LEU A 103 9.72 8.25 18.54
CA LEU A 103 9.12 7.17 17.79
C LEU A 103 10.22 6.26 17.25
N ILE A 104 10.08 4.96 17.51
CA ILE A 104 10.97 3.94 16.94
C ILE A 104 10.15 2.96 16.13
N ALA A 105 10.43 2.90 14.82
CA ALA A 105 9.85 1.93 13.91
C ALA A 105 10.85 0.79 13.63
N ARG A 106 10.42 -0.46 13.82
CA ARG A 106 11.26 -1.63 13.54
C ARG A 106 11.08 -2.07 12.09
N SER A 107 12.19 -2.21 11.35
CA SER A 107 12.18 -2.59 9.93
C SER A 107 11.39 -3.89 9.65
N GLN A 108 11.44 -4.85 10.59
CA GLN A 108 10.71 -6.12 10.47
C GLN A 108 9.19 -5.97 10.55
N ALA A 109 8.71 -4.92 11.23
CA ALA A 109 7.28 -4.67 11.42
C ALA A 109 6.68 -3.82 10.28
N MET A 110 7.51 -3.18 9.46
CA MET A 110 7.11 -2.40 8.30
C MET A 110 7.20 -3.25 7.02
N LYS A 111 6.12 -3.29 6.26
CA LYS A 111 6.04 -4.08 5.02
C LYS A 111 6.22 -3.19 3.80
N TRP A 112 6.80 -3.74 2.76
CA TRP A 112 6.77 -3.16 1.43
C TRP A 112 5.38 -3.33 0.83
N GLY A 113 4.84 -2.27 0.27
CA GLY A 113 3.61 -2.26 -0.51
C GLY A 113 3.87 -1.76 -1.93
N PRO A 114 2.97 -2.03 -2.88
CA PRO A 114 3.05 -1.45 -4.22
C PRO A 114 2.84 0.07 -4.14
N GLY A 115 3.58 0.80 -4.96
CA GLY A 115 3.35 2.22 -5.21
C GLY A 115 2.27 2.43 -6.28
N GLN A 116 2.10 3.68 -6.70
CA GLN A 116 1.11 4.07 -7.72
C GLN A 116 1.49 3.64 -9.15
N LEU A 117 2.76 3.32 -9.38
CA LEU A 117 3.28 2.96 -10.69
C LEU A 117 3.90 1.57 -10.67
N PRO A 118 3.85 0.81 -11.80
CA PRO A 118 4.57 -0.43 -11.93
C PRO A 118 6.07 -0.25 -11.66
N GLY A 119 6.66 -1.18 -10.92
CA GLY A 119 8.07 -1.13 -10.57
C GLY A 119 8.42 -0.26 -9.36
N LEU A 120 7.44 0.46 -8.80
CA LEU A 120 7.63 1.30 -7.62
C LEU A 120 7.03 0.62 -6.38
N PHE A 121 7.81 0.55 -5.30
CA PHE A 121 7.42 -0.03 -4.02
C PHE A 121 7.72 0.94 -2.89
N LEU A 122 6.80 1.00 -1.92
CA LEU A 122 6.90 1.90 -0.78
C LEU A 122 6.95 1.11 0.53
N LYS A 123 7.81 1.55 1.45
CA LYS A 123 7.77 1.18 2.86
C LYS A 123 7.62 2.45 3.67
N VAL A 124 6.40 2.73 4.11
CA VAL A 124 6.08 3.92 4.89
C VAL A 124 6.74 3.81 6.27
N LEU A 125 7.58 4.78 6.60
CA LEU A 125 8.26 4.92 7.89
C LEU A 125 7.42 5.74 8.86
N PHE A 126 6.88 6.85 8.38
CA PHE A 126 6.03 7.74 9.14
C PHE A 126 5.03 8.46 8.23
N ASN A 127 3.81 8.62 8.70
CA ASN A 127 2.76 9.37 8.02
C ASN A 127 2.23 10.46 8.94
N ASP A 128 2.66 11.70 8.70
CA ASP A 128 2.19 12.88 9.42
C ASP A 128 0.90 13.42 8.81
N THR A 129 -0.22 12.89 9.25
CA THR A 129 -1.54 13.32 8.76
C THR A 129 -1.91 14.75 9.17
N GLN A 130 -1.28 15.29 10.22
CA GLN A 130 -1.52 16.66 10.65
C GLN A 130 -0.84 17.68 9.75
N ARG A 131 0.38 17.35 9.30
CA ARG A 131 1.16 18.20 8.38
C ARG A 131 0.96 17.83 6.91
N GLY A 132 0.32 16.68 6.64
CA GLY A 132 0.12 16.18 5.28
C GLY A 132 1.40 15.68 4.62
N TYR A 133 2.31 15.05 5.37
CA TYR A 133 3.59 14.54 4.90
C TYR A 133 3.74 13.04 5.14
N THR A 134 4.43 12.37 4.22
CA THR A 134 4.87 10.98 4.38
C THR A 134 6.38 10.90 4.28
N THR A 135 7.00 10.19 5.24
CA THR A 135 8.38 9.73 5.12
C THR A 135 8.38 8.25 4.80
N ALA A 136 9.03 7.86 3.72
CA ALA A 136 9.05 6.50 3.23
C ALA A 136 10.41 6.09 2.67
N LEU A 137 10.68 4.79 2.68
CA LEU A 137 11.64 4.20 1.76
C LEU A 137 10.92 3.87 0.46
N VAL A 138 11.55 4.23 -0.64
CA VAL A 138 11.06 3.95 -2.00
C VAL A 138 12.07 3.04 -2.68
N ARG A 139 11.58 1.96 -3.26
CA ARG A 139 12.35 1.09 -4.14
C ARG A 139 11.79 1.20 -5.54
N MET A 140 12.65 1.47 -6.50
CA MET A 140 12.32 1.40 -7.91
C MET A 140 13.10 0.25 -8.55
N THR A 141 12.40 -0.56 -9.34
CA THR A 141 13.06 -1.61 -10.14
C THR A 141 13.75 -1.00 -11.36
N ALA A 142 14.67 -1.75 -11.96
CA ALA A 142 15.37 -1.30 -13.17
C ALA A 142 14.39 -0.85 -14.26
N GLY A 143 14.67 0.29 -14.88
CA GLY A 143 13.85 0.88 -15.95
C GLY A 143 12.55 1.52 -15.47
N THR A 144 12.38 1.77 -14.17
CA THR A 144 11.20 2.48 -13.66
C THR A 144 11.36 3.99 -13.84
N HIS A 145 10.28 4.64 -14.26
CA HIS A 145 10.15 6.09 -14.43
C HIS A 145 9.04 6.60 -13.52
N TYR A 146 9.27 7.75 -12.89
CA TYR A 146 8.28 8.49 -12.14
C TYR A 146 8.05 9.84 -12.82
N PRO A 147 6.80 10.22 -13.12
CA PRO A 147 6.51 11.40 -13.94
C PRO A 147 6.89 12.70 -13.23
N SER A 148 7.06 13.74 -14.04
CA SER A 148 7.22 15.10 -13.56
C SER A 148 6.07 15.50 -12.64
N HIS A 149 6.39 16.23 -11.57
CA HIS A 149 5.40 16.66 -10.59
C HIS A 149 5.77 18.01 -9.97
N LYS A 150 4.74 18.67 -9.44
CA LYS A 150 4.88 19.92 -8.73
C LYS A 150 4.73 19.69 -7.25
N HIS A 151 5.64 20.20 -6.46
CA HIS A 151 5.66 20.04 -5.01
C HIS A 151 4.63 20.97 -4.34
N ALA A 152 3.68 20.39 -3.62
CA ALA A 152 2.77 21.16 -2.75
C ALA A 152 3.44 21.56 -1.43
N GLY A 153 4.52 20.88 -1.06
CA GLY A 153 5.35 21.17 0.09
C GLY A 153 6.82 20.95 -0.22
N VAL A 154 7.67 21.00 0.78
CA VAL A 154 9.09 20.64 0.62
C VAL A 154 9.21 19.14 0.41
N GLU A 155 9.95 18.70 -0.59
CA GLU A 155 10.35 17.32 -0.76
C GLU A 155 11.84 17.15 -0.44
N GLU A 156 12.19 16.12 0.29
CA GLU A 156 13.56 15.75 0.60
C GLU A 156 13.78 14.29 0.22
N LEU A 157 14.82 14.01 -0.57
CA LEU A 157 15.18 12.71 -1.06
C LEU A 157 16.65 12.42 -0.75
N PHE A 158 16.94 11.24 -0.22
CA PHE A 158 18.29 10.76 0.04
C PHE A 158 18.51 9.39 -0.59
N LEU A 159 19.41 9.30 -1.56
CA LEU A 159 19.71 8.06 -2.27
C LEU A 159 20.56 7.14 -1.41
N LEU A 160 20.07 5.93 -1.15
CA LEU A 160 20.71 4.91 -0.31
C LEU A 160 21.48 3.89 -1.16
N GLU A 161 20.87 3.40 -2.25
CA GLU A 161 21.45 2.34 -3.09
C GLU A 161 21.06 2.57 -4.56
N GLY A 162 21.90 2.08 -5.47
CA GLY A 162 21.62 2.07 -6.91
C GLY A 162 21.93 3.37 -7.62
N ASP A 163 21.20 3.64 -8.70
CA ASP A 163 21.29 4.85 -9.52
C ASP A 163 19.94 5.54 -9.59
N LEU A 164 19.94 6.86 -9.53
CA LEU A 164 18.74 7.66 -9.70
C LEU A 164 19.09 8.90 -10.52
N SER A 165 18.25 9.23 -11.49
CA SER A 165 18.37 10.47 -12.24
C SER A 165 17.14 11.33 -12.02
N VAL A 166 17.36 12.61 -11.79
CA VAL A 166 16.36 13.65 -11.65
C VAL A 166 16.61 14.63 -12.79
N ASP A 167 15.70 14.70 -13.73
CA ASP A 167 15.95 15.35 -15.02
C ASP A 167 17.23 14.80 -15.68
N GLU A 168 18.19 15.68 -15.97
CA GLU A 168 19.49 15.32 -16.55
C GLU A 168 20.58 15.05 -15.49
N LEU A 169 20.25 15.18 -14.20
CA LEU A 169 21.20 15.04 -13.10
C LEU A 169 21.21 13.63 -12.54
N SER A 170 22.33 12.97 -12.65
CA SER A 170 22.54 11.63 -12.08
C SER A 170 23.00 11.71 -10.63
N MET A 171 22.32 10.98 -9.76
CA MET A 171 22.64 10.83 -8.33
C MET A 171 23.32 9.49 -8.07
N LYS A 172 24.13 9.46 -7.01
CA LYS A 172 24.81 8.26 -6.48
C LYS A 172 24.44 8.07 -5.02
N PRO A 173 24.60 6.86 -4.46
CA PRO A 173 24.38 6.63 -3.03
C PRO A 173 25.13 7.64 -2.15
N GLY A 174 24.39 8.27 -1.24
CA GLY A 174 24.86 9.38 -0.40
C GLY A 174 24.48 10.77 -0.90
N ASP A 175 23.98 10.90 -2.14
CA ASP A 175 23.51 12.19 -2.66
C ASP A 175 22.12 12.53 -2.10
N TYR A 176 21.89 13.84 -1.96
CA TYR A 176 20.65 14.42 -1.45
C TYR A 176 20.06 15.39 -2.47
N CYS A 177 18.75 15.30 -2.62
CA CYS A 177 17.96 16.20 -3.45
C CYS A 177 16.87 16.86 -2.60
N ARG A 178 16.61 18.13 -2.85
CA ARG A 178 15.54 18.88 -2.19
C ARG A 178 14.76 19.72 -3.19
N GLY A 179 13.46 19.53 -3.20
CA GLY A 179 12.49 20.36 -3.90
C GLY A 179 11.81 21.36 -2.97
N GLU A 180 11.79 22.64 -3.33
CA GLU A 180 11.06 23.65 -2.57
C GLU A 180 9.58 23.65 -2.93
N THR A 181 8.74 24.12 -2.01
CA THR A 181 7.31 24.29 -2.26
C THR A 181 7.06 25.08 -3.55
N GLY A 182 6.24 24.52 -4.43
CA GLY A 182 5.89 25.12 -5.74
C GLY A 182 6.90 24.87 -6.85
N SER A 183 8.07 24.29 -6.55
CA SER A 183 9.01 23.87 -7.59
C SER A 183 8.48 22.68 -8.38
N ILE A 184 8.98 22.50 -9.58
CA ILE A 184 8.66 21.38 -10.45
C ILE A 184 9.86 20.45 -10.47
N HIS A 185 9.63 19.21 -10.15
CA HIS A 185 10.57 18.13 -10.35
C HIS A 185 10.32 17.54 -11.74
N GLY A 186 11.35 17.38 -12.54
CA GLY A 186 11.23 16.69 -13.81
C GLY A 186 11.05 15.18 -13.62
N GLU A 187 11.23 14.45 -14.69
CA GLU A 187 11.13 12.99 -14.63
C GLU A 187 12.23 12.41 -13.73
N ILE A 188 11.85 11.51 -12.85
CA ILE A 188 12.77 10.71 -12.02
C ILE A 188 12.84 9.31 -12.62
N TYR A 189 14.02 8.79 -12.89
CA TYR A 189 14.19 7.45 -13.42
C TYR A 189 15.43 6.75 -12.89
N THR A 190 15.42 5.42 -12.99
CA THR A 190 16.56 4.57 -12.65
C THR A 190 16.79 3.54 -13.76
N ASN A 191 18.05 3.33 -14.13
CA ASN A 191 18.41 2.31 -15.12
C ASN A 191 18.63 0.94 -14.48
N GLY A 192 19.32 0.90 -13.34
CA GLY A 192 19.70 -0.33 -12.64
C GLY A 192 18.79 -0.70 -11.48
N GLY A 193 17.93 0.21 -11.06
CA GLY A 193 17.14 0.13 -9.85
C GLY A 193 17.78 0.88 -8.70
N CYS A 194 16.95 1.37 -7.78
CA CYS A 194 17.42 2.15 -6.64
C CYS A 194 16.59 1.96 -5.37
N LEU A 195 17.17 2.40 -4.27
CA LEU A 195 16.54 2.55 -2.97
C LEU A 195 16.85 3.94 -2.45
N PHE A 196 15.83 4.71 -2.10
CA PHE A 196 16.00 6.03 -1.49
C PHE A 196 14.99 6.25 -0.37
N MET A 197 15.30 7.19 0.51
CA MET A 197 14.37 7.73 1.49
C MET A 197 13.80 9.02 0.93
N VAL A 198 12.49 9.21 1.08
CA VAL A 198 11.81 10.45 0.71
C VAL A 198 10.91 10.93 1.83
N SER A 199 10.83 12.24 1.98
CA SER A 199 9.81 12.93 2.77
C SER A 199 9.11 13.91 1.86
N SER A 200 7.82 13.70 1.59
CA SER A 200 7.04 14.48 0.61
C SER A 200 5.63 14.77 1.08
N SER A 201 5.02 15.77 0.48
CA SER A 201 3.63 16.15 0.72
C SER A 201 2.65 15.14 0.12
N HIS A 202 1.49 14.97 0.75
CA HIS A 202 0.38 14.17 0.20
C HIS A 202 -0.33 14.85 -0.98
N GLN A 203 -0.05 16.12 -1.25
CA GLN A 203 -0.77 16.95 -2.21
C GLN A 203 0.07 17.32 -3.44
N ASP A 204 1.18 16.63 -3.66
CA ASP A 204 2.01 16.84 -4.85
C ASP A 204 1.21 16.53 -6.12
N GLU A 205 1.33 17.38 -7.12
CA GLU A 205 0.55 17.35 -8.35
C GLU A 205 1.36 16.70 -9.48
N ILE A 206 0.90 15.55 -9.98
CA ILE A 206 1.49 14.90 -11.16
C ILE A 206 1.18 15.73 -12.39
N LEU A 207 2.21 16.08 -13.15
CA LEU A 207 2.11 16.82 -14.40
C LEU A 207 2.02 15.82 -15.57
N ALA A 208 1.07 16.08 -16.48
CA ALA A 208 0.84 15.24 -17.66
C ALA A 208 1.79 15.58 -18.81
#